data_a8cf31d7e0e2b1d44250e1ef2d9ada97
#
_entry.id   a8cf31d7e0e2b1d44250e1ef2d9ada97
#
_cell.length_a   1.000
_cell.length_b   1.000
_cell.length_c   1.000
_cell.angle_alpha   90.00
_cell.angle_beta   90.00
_cell.angle_gamma   90.00
#
_symmetry.space_group_name_H-M   'P 1'
#
loop_
_entity.id
_entity.type
_entity.pdbx_description
1 polymer ?
#
loop_
_entity_poly.entity_id
_entity_poly.type
_entity_poly.pdbx_seq_one_letter_code
_entity_poly.pdbx_strand_id
1 'polypeptide(L)'
;MTTPDDHVLARDLAHEAGVRLLKLRAEDGPRSPDELRKAGDRLSHEFLVAELAARSPGDHVLSEEAVDDPARLTADRVWIIDPLDGTREFGDVPRTDWAVHVALWQRATGLIAGAVALPAQGMVLSTAGGHPTPQDLATPLRIVVSRSRPPQWAATVADRLGADLVPLGSAGAKVAAVVMGEADAYLHGGGFYEWDTAAPVAVARQAGFHTSRIDGSELVYNQADLLMPDILVCHPALAGVLLETIREVTNAS
;
A
#
# COMPACT_ATOMS: atom_id res chain seq x y z
N MET A 1 21.91 -5.57 -3.77
CA MET A 1 22.04 -5.52 -2.29
C MET A 1 21.45 -4.20 -1.87
N THR A 2 20.48 -4.21 -0.95
CA THR A 2 20.00 -2.99 -0.29
C THR A 2 21.15 -2.36 0.46
N THR A 3 21.26 -1.05 0.40
CA THR A 3 22.06 -0.30 1.35
C THR A 3 21.17 0.10 2.53
N PRO A 4 21.69 0.28 3.75
CA PRO A 4 20.92 0.88 4.84
C PRO A 4 20.24 2.18 4.42
N ASP A 5 20.82 2.88 3.47
CA ASP A 5 20.32 4.14 2.92
C ASP A 5 19.03 3.97 2.10
N ASP A 6 18.80 2.84 1.38
CA ASP A 6 17.59 2.63 0.58
C ASP A 6 16.32 2.58 1.45
N HIS A 7 16.37 1.89 2.60
CA HIS A 7 15.25 1.82 3.55
C HIS A 7 14.97 3.18 4.18
N VAL A 8 16.03 3.90 4.56
CA VAL A 8 15.95 5.25 5.12
C VAL A 8 15.44 6.22 4.07
N LEU A 9 15.95 6.12 2.83
CA LEU A 9 15.51 6.96 1.72
C LEU A 9 14.01 6.81 1.45
N ALA A 10 13.51 5.56 1.36
CA ALA A 10 12.08 5.31 1.17
C ALA A 10 11.24 5.95 2.29
N ARG A 11 11.66 5.76 3.56
CA ARG A 11 10.98 6.34 4.73
C ARG A 11 10.96 7.86 4.68
N ASP A 12 12.10 8.48 4.45
CA ASP A 12 12.25 9.93 4.49
C ASP A 12 11.45 10.59 3.35
N LEU A 13 11.50 10.02 2.15
CA LEU A 13 10.72 10.50 1.00
C LEU A 13 9.21 10.40 1.23
N ALA A 14 8.72 9.25 1.73
CA ALA A 14 7.31 9.09 2.04
C ALA A 14 6.85 10.07 3.14
N HIS A 15 7.67 10.26 4.18
CA HIS A 15 7.40 11.22 5.25
C HIS A 15 7.34 12.65 4.72
N GLU A 16 8.36 13.10 3.98
CA GLU A 16 8.44 14.47 3.48
C GLU A 16 7.33 14.80 2.49
N ALA A 17 6.97 13.87 1.59
CA ALA A 17 5.81 14.01 0.72
C ALA A 17 4.52 14.17 1.55
N GLY A 18 4.36 13.34 2.57
CA GLY A 18 3.23 13.42 3.50
C GLY A 18 3.11 14.77 4.21
N VAL A 19 4.22 15.33 4.69
CA VAL A 19 4.24 16.68 5.31
C VAL A 19 3.79 17.76 4.33
N ARG A 20 4.21 17.67 3.06
CA ARG A 20 3.80 18.61 2.01
C ARG A 20 2.31 18.50 1.72
N LEU A 21 1.77 17.27 1.67
CA LEU A 21 0.34 17.02 1.47
C LEU A 21 -0.50 17.55 2.64
N LEU A 22 -0.06 17.38 3.89
CA LEU A 22 -0.74 17.96 5.06
C LEU A 22 -0.76 19.48 4.99
N LYS A 23 0.34 20.09 4.61
CA LYS A 23 0.42 21.55 4.45
C LYS A 23 -0.55 22.03 3.38
N LEU A 24 -0.55 21.40 2.20
CA LEU A 24 -1.48 21.70 1.11
C LEU A 24 -2.95 21.59 1.56
N ARG A 25 -3.27 20.54 2.33
CA ARG A 25 -4.63 20.29 2.82
C ARG A 25 -5.08 21.29 3.89
N ALA A 26 -4.14 21.86 4.64
CA ALA A 26 -4.38 22.87 5.68
C ALA A 26 -4.40 24.32 5.13
N GLU A 27 -3.96 24.56 3.91
CA GLU A 27 -3.98 25.90 3.31
C GLU A 27 -5.42 26.38 3.11
N ASP A 28 -5.73 27.53 3.70
CA ASP A 28 -7.03 28.19 3.55
C ASP A 28 -7.22 28.70 2.11
N GLY A 29 -8.30 28.23 1.48
CA GLY A 29 -8.73 28.71 0.16
C GLY A 29 -9.89 27.89 -0.36
N PRO A 30 -10.75 28.43 -1.23
CA PRO A 30 -11.91 27.72 -1.76
C PRO A 30 -11.47 26.73 -2.86
N ARG A 31 -10.76 25.67 -2.49
CA ARG A 31 -10.50 24.54 -3.38
C ARG A 31 -11.67 23.57 -3.30
N SER A 32 -12.21 23.19 -4.44
CA SER A 32 -13.10 22.04 -4.49
C SER A 32 -12.34 20.75 -4.13
N PRO A 33 -13.02 19.70 -3.66
CA PRO A 33 -12.37 18.42 -3.43
C PRO A 33 -11.55 17.91 -4.62
N ASP A 34 -12.02 18.13 -5.85
CA ASP A 34 -11.33 17.69 -7.07
C ASP A 34 -10.06 18.51 -7.35
N GLU A 35 -10.07 19.82 -7.09
CA GLU A 35 -8.88 20.66 -7.20
C GLU A 35 -7.84 20.29 -6.14
N LEU A 36 -8.29 19.99 -4.93
CA LEU A 36 -7.40 19.55 -3.85
C LEU A 36 -6.72 18.22 -4.20
N ARG A 37 -7.48 17.24 -4.71
CA ARG A 37 -6.97 15.94 -5.17
C ARG A 37 -5.89 16.11 -6.21
N LYS A 38 -6.19 16.78 -7.33
CA LYS A 38 -5.23 17.05 -8.42
C LYS A 38 -3.99 17.80 -7.97
N ALA A 39 -4.14 18.75 -7.03
CA ALA A 39 -3.01 19.47 -6.49
C ALA A 39 -2.15 18.58 -5.58
N GLY A 40 -2.77 17.67 -4.82
CA GLY A 40 -2.07 16.69 -3.99
C GLY A 40 -1.27 15.70 -4.80
N ASP A 41 -1.91 15.04 -5.78
CA ASP A 41 -1.27 14.09 -6.69
C ASP A 41 -0.03 14.72 -7.34
N ARG A 42 -0.22 15.90 -7.96
CA ARG A 42 0.87 16.60 -8.62
C ARG A 42 2.01 17.02 -7.67
N LEU A 43 1.67 17.64 -6.52
CA LEU A 43 2.67 18.12 -5.56
C LEU A 43 3.57 16.99 -5.06
N SER A 44 2.95 15.87 -4.69
CA SER A 44 3.65 14.71 -4.16
C SER A 44 4.48 14.03 -5.26
N HIS A 45 3.92 13.86 -6.45
CA HIS A 45 4.62 13.27 -7.59
C HIS A 45 5.87 14.06 -7.98
N GLU A 46 5.72 15.38 -8.24
CA GLU A 46 6.84 16.24 -8.62
C GLU A 46 7.97 16.20 -7.58
N PHE A 47 7.61 16.20 -6.29
CA PHE A 47 8.59 16.10 -5.21
C PHE A 47 9.30 14.75 -5.22
N LEU A 48 8.57 13.63 -5.23
CA LEU A 48 9.16 12.29 -5.16
C LEU A 48 10.08 12.00 -6.34
N VAL A 49 9.65 12.35 -7.56
CA VAL A 49 10.46 12.14 -8.78
C VAL A 49 11.74 12.99 -8.75
N ALA A 50 11.66 14.26 -8.34
CA ALA A 50 12.83 15.13 -8.26
C ALA A 50 13.85 14.62 -7.23
N GLU A 51 13.41 14.20 -6.05
CA GLU A 51 14.28 13.66 -5.00
C GLU A 51 14.91 12.32 -5.41
N LEU A 52 14.14 11.41 -6.03
CA LEU A 52 14.66 10.15 -6.53
C LEU A 52 15.71 10.36 -7.63
N ALA A 53 15.47 11.28 -8.56
CA ALA A 53 16.46 11.64 -9.58
C ALA A 53 17.77 12.18 -8.99
N ALA A 54 17.67 12.93 -7.89
CA ALA A 54 18.84 13.51 -7.22
C ALA A 54 19.58 12.49 -6.31
N ARG A 55 18.85 11.63 -5.59
CA ARG A 55 19.39 10.76 -4.52
C ARG A 55 19.63 9.32 -4.96
N SER A 56 19.01 8.87 -6.06
CA SER A 56 19.19 7.56 -6.68
C SER A 56 19.37 7.68 -8.19
N PRO A 57 20.37 8.46 -8.67
CA PRO A 57 20.60 8.67 -10.08
C PRO A 57 20.92 7.34 -10.78
N GLY A 58 20.19 7.00 -11.82
CA GLY A 58 20.34 5.75 -12.58
C GLY A 58 19.32 4.68 -12.24
N ASP A 59 18.54 4.82 -11.16
CA ASP A 59 17.35 3.98 -10.93
C ASP A 59 16.17 4.48 -11.77
N HIS A 60 15.30 3.57 -12.20
CA HIS A 60 14.06 3.93 -12.87
C HIS A 60 12.95 4.18 -11.86
N VAL A 61 11.93 4.93 -12.28
CA VAL A 61 10.75 5.23 -11.45
C VAL A 61 9.49 4.80 -12.20
N LEU A 62 8.66 3.99 -11.52
CA LEU A 62 7.28 3.69 -11.90
C LEU A 62 6.37 4.48 -10.95
N SER A 63 5.50 5.32 -11.47
CA SER A 63 4.59 6.16 -10.69
C SER A 63 3.19 6.15 -11.28
N GLU A 64 2.14 6.20 -10.43
CA GLU A 64 0.75 6.36 -10.85
C GLU A 64 0.55 7.58 -11.76
N GLU A 65 1.24 8.69 -11.45
CA GLU A 65 1.05 10.00 -12.09
C GLU A 65 1.96 10.21 -13.31
N ALA A 66 2.73 9.22 -13.73
CA ALA A 66 3.64 9.31 -14.88
C ALA A 66 3.22 8.37 -16.02
N VAL A 67 3.62 8.75 -17.22
CA VAL A 67 3.60 7.79 -18.35
C VAL A 67 4.65 6.71 -18.08
N ASP A 68 4.23 5.45 -18.17
CA ASP A 68 5.14 4.33 -17.94
C ASP A 68 6.27 4.30 -18.97
N ASP A 69 7.51 4.16 -18.50
CA ASP A 69 8.70 3.94 -19.33
C ASP A 69 9.05 2.44 -19.36
N PRO A 70 8.84 1.75 -20.50
CA PRO A 70 9.18 0.32 -20.61
C PRO A 70 10.64 -0.02 -20.37
N ALA A 71 11.56 0.95 -20.38
CA ALA A 71 12.97 0.75 -20.05
C ALA A 71 13.15 0.18 -18.62
N ARG A 72 12.25 0.47 -17.69
CA ARG A 72 12.22 -0.11 -16.35
C ARG A 72 12.20 -1.64 -16.34
N LEU A 73 11.60 -2.27 -17.36
CA LEU A 73 11.52 -3.73 -17.47
C LEU A 73 12.88 -4.39 -17.67
N THR A 74 13.88 -3.64 -18.10
CA THR A 74 15.27 -4.11 -18.25
C THR A 74 16.20 -3.53 -17.19
N ALA A 75 15.73 -2.67 -16.31
CA ALA A 75 16.49 -2.06 -15.24
C ALA A 75 16.76 -3.05 -14.09
N ASP A 76 17.85 -2.87 -13.36
CA ASP A 76 18.17 -3.65 -12.16
C ASP A 76 17.42 -3.16 -10.93
N ARG A 77 17.10 -1.86 -10.89
CA ARG A 77 16.42 -1.20 -9.76
C ARG A 77 15.31 -0.28 -10.26
N VAL A 78 14.14 -0.37 -9.64
CA VAL A 78 12.96 0.44 -9.97
C VAL A 78 12.29 0.91 -8.68
N TRP A 79 12.16 2.21 -8.51
CA TRP A 79 11.31 2.81 -7.49
C TRP A 79 9.86 2.77 -7.97
N ILE A 80 9.00 2.15 -7.18
CA ILE A 80 7.55 2.06 -7.44
C ILE A 80 6.86 2.96 -6.43
N ILE A 81 6.23 4.03 -6.90
CA ILE A 81 5.65 5.05 -6.03
C ILE A 81 4.17 5.28 -6.33
N ASP A 82 3.39 5.43 -5.26
CA ASP A 82 2.06 6.03 -5.29
C ASP A 82 2.15 7.37 -4.53
N PRO A 83 2.11 8.48 -5.24
CA PRO A 83 2.25 9.80 -4.62
C PRO A 83 1.13 10.15 -3.65
N LEU A 84 -0.07 9.60 -3.85
CA LEU A 84 -1.23 9.84 -3.00
C LEU A 84 -2.27 8.71 -3.10
N ASP A 85 -2.01 7.57 -2.46
CA ASP A 85 -2.98 6.49 -2.31
C ASP A 85 -4.18 6.95 -1.46
N GLY A 86 -5.37 6.74 -2.00
CA GLY A 86 -6.58 7.25 -1.37
C GLY A 86 -6.85 8.72 -1.69
N THR A 87 -6.64 9.13 -2.93
CA THR A 87 -6.92 10.49 -3.43
C THR A 87 -8.34 10.97 -3.09
N ARG A 88 -9.32 10.06 -3.06
CA ARG A 88 -10.69 10.40 -2.62
C ARG A 88 -10.74 10.81 -1.15
N GLU A 89 -10.10 10.02 -0.30
CA GLU A 89 -10.02 10.23 1.14
C GLU A 89 -9.24 11.52 1.47
N PHE A 90 -8.20 11.81 0.69
CA PHE A 90 -7.47 13.07 0.79
C PHE A 90 -8.35 14.28 0.51
N GLY A 91 -9.18 14.23 -0.53
CA GLY A 91 -10.12 15.29 -0.87
C GLY A 91 -11.35 15.38 0.06
N ASP A 92 -11.61 14.36 0.86
CA ASP A 92 -12.77 14.26 1.76
C ASP A 92 -12.35 14.56 3.21
N VAL A 93 -12.13 15.85 3.50
CA VAL A 93 -11.78 16.31 4.84
C VAL A 93 -12.97 16.08 5.79
N PRO A 94 -12.76 15.48 6.99
CA PRO A 94 -11.49 15.27 7.70
C PRO A 94 -10.90 13.84 7.64
N ARG A 95 -11.18 13.05 6.63
CA ARG A 95 -10.69 11.66 6.55
C ARG A 95 -9.16 11.57 6.70
N THR A 96 -8.71 10.47 7.32
CA THR A 96 -7.30 10.22 7.64
C THR A 96 -6.72 8.97 6.98
N ASP A 97 -7.54 8.20 6.25
CA ASP A 97 -7.19 6.93 5.61
C ASP A 97 -6.71 7.13 4.16
N TRP A 98 -5.64 7.91 4.02
CA TRP A 98 -4.89 8.13 2.79
C TRP A 98 -3.38 8.05 3.09
N ALA A 99 -2.57 7.72 2.08
CA ALA A 99 -1.17 7.40 2.28
C ALA A 99 -0.27 7.93 1.15
N VAL A 100 1.05 7.85 1.37
CA VAL A 100 2.09 7.96 0.34
C VAL A 100 2.89 6.68 0.35
N HIS A 101 3.12 6.09 -0.82
CA HIS A 101 3.88 4.86 -0.99
C HIS A 101 5.19 5.10 -1.72
N VAL A 102 6.27 4.58 -1.16
CA VAL A 102 7.59 4.57 -1.80
C VAL A 102 8.18 3.18 -1.62
N ALA A 103 8.37 2.43 -2.70
CA ALA A 103 8.99 1.11 -2.68
C ALA A 103 10.16 1.04 -3.63
N LEU A 104 11.13 0.18 -3.33
CA LEU A 104 12.24 -0.16 -4.22
C LEU A 104 12.18 -1.65 -4.56
N TRP A 105 12.07 -1.93 -5.84
CA TRP A 105 12.19 -3.25 -6.41
C TRP A 105 13.57 -3.46 -7.03
N GLN A 106 14.11 -4.67 -6.89
CA GLN A 106 15.37 -5.10 -7.50
C GLN A 106 15.16 -6.38 -8.27
N ARG A 107 15.73 -6.48 -9.47
CA ARG A 107 15.57 -7.63 -10.39
C ARG A 107 15.89 -8.97 -9.74
N ALA A 108 16.93 -9.06 -8.95
CA ALA A 108 17.40 -10.32 -8.38
C ALA A 108 16.58 -10.80 -7.17
N THR A 109 15.87 -9.89 -6.47
CA THR A 109 15.33 -10.16 -5.12
C THR A 109 13.90 -9.67 -4.91
N GLY A 110 13.30 -8.97 -5.89
CA GLY A 110 11.97 -8.38 -5.76
C GLY A 110 11.97 -7.11 -4.91
N LEU A 111 10.92 -6.89 -4.14
CA LEU A 111 10.83 -5.73 -3.24
C LEU A 111 11.87 -5.81 -2.13
N ILE A 112 12.70 -4.78 -2.02
CA ILE A 112 13.83 -4.74 -1.08
C ILE A 112 13.73 -3.63 -0.05
N ALA A 113 13.04 -2.54 -0.35
CA ALA A 113 12.75 -1.47 0.58
C ALA A 113 11.33 -0.95 0.36
N GLY A 114 10.72 -0.36 1.38
CA GLY A 114 9.41 0.25 1.26
C GLY A 114 9.05 1.12 2.46
N ALA A 115 8.21 2.11 2.21
CA ALA A 115 7.62 2.96 3.23
C ALA A 115 6.19 3.35 2.85
N VAL A 116 5.32 3.34 3.84
CA VAL A 116 3.94 3.81 3.80
C VAL A 116 3.80 4.92 4.83
N ALA A 117 3.66 6.16 4.38
CA ALA A 117 3.32 7.26 5.26
C ALA A 117 1.80 7.40 5.32
N LEU A 118 1.27 7.58 6.53
CA LEU A 118 -0.12 7.95 6.83
C LEU A 118 -0.10 9.33 7.50
N PRO A 119 0.05 10.40 6.72
CA PRO A 119 0.40 11.71 7.27
C PRO A 119 -0.67 12.25 8.23
N ALA A 120 -1.95 12.05 7.92
CA ALA A 120 -3.06 12.51 8.76
C ALA A 120 -3.18 11.74 10.08
N GLN A 121 -2.45 10.62 10.23
CA GLN A 121 -2.34 9.84 11.46
C GLN A 121 -0.98 10.06 12.15
N GLY A 122 -0.10 10.89 11.57
CA GLY A 122 1.24 11.16 12.12
C GLY A 122 2.18 9.94 12.10
N MET A 123 1.98 9.00 11.17
CA MET A 123 2.65 7.70 11.15
C MET A 123 3.40 7.46 9.85
N VAL A 124 4.54 6.76 9.96
CA VAL A 124 5.27 6.19 8.81
C VAL A 124 5.69 4.77 9.19
N LEU A 125 5.21 3.80 8.45
CA LEU A 125 5.67 2.41 8.50
C LEU A 125 6.73 2.21 7.41
N SER A 126 7.84 1.54 7.73
CA SER A 126 8.91 1.35 6.75
C SER A 126 9.75 0.11 7.01
N THR A 127 10.39 -0.38 5.98
CA THR A 127 11.36 -1.47 6.09
C THR A 127 12.65 -1.09 6.82
N ALA A 128 12.82 0.19 7.19
CA ALA A 128 13.89 0.64 8.09
C ALA A 128 13.68 0.18 9.55
N GLY A 129 12.53 -0.41 9.86
CA GLY A 129 12.19 -0.93 11.18
C GLY A 129 11.30 0.01 12.00
N GLY A 130 11.04 -0.38 13.25
CA GLY A 130 10.24 0.43 14.18
C GLY A 130 8.74 0.18 14.13
N HIS A 131 8.29 -0.87 13.44
CA HIS A 131 6.89 -1.33 13.45
C HIS A 131 6.68 -2.53 14.37
N PRO A 132 5.44 -2.75 14.84
CA PRO A 132 5.12 -3.93 15.65
C PRO A 132 5.27 -5.23 14.84
N THR A 133 5.56 -6.32 15.53
CA THR A 133 5.41 -7.69 15.04
C THR A 133 3.94 -8.13 15.18
N PRO A 134 3.52 -9.22 14.52
CA PRO A 134 2.17 -9.73 14.65
C PRO A 134 1.77 -9.91 16.13
N GLN A 135 0.61 -9.36 16.50
CA GLN A 135 0.03 -9.38 17.84
C GLN A 135 -0.95 -10.54 17.97
N ASP A 136 -1.55 -10.73 19.15
CA ASP A 136 -2.64 -11.67 19.32
C ASP A 136 -3.84 -11.29 18.47
N LEU A 137 -4.52 -12.33 17.94
CA LEU A 137 -5.70 -12.15 17.09
C LEU A 137 -6.87 -11.56 17.88
N ALA A 138 -7.64 -10.68 17.23
CA ALA A 138 -8.86 -10.14 17.81
C ALA A 138 -9.97 -11.21 17.93
N THR A 139 -10.91 -10.95 18.83
CA THR A 139 -12.14 -11.72 18.96
C THR A 139 -13.32 -10.75 19.08
N PRO A 140 -14.22 -10.64 18.07
CA PRO A 140 -14.14 -11.30 16.75
C PRO A 140 -12.95 -10.85 15.90
N LEU A 141 -12.59 -11.65 14.88
CA LEU A 141 -11.59 -11.27 13.88
C LEU A 141 -12.07 -10.02 13.10
N ARG A 142 -11.13 -9.17 12.71
CA ARG A 142 -11.40 -7.94 11.94
C ARG A 142 -10.72 -8.04 10.58
N ILE A 143 -11.52 -7.97 9.52
CA ILE A 143 -11.05 -8.02 8.14
C ILE A 143 -11.28 -6.67 7.47
N VAL A 144 -10.21 -5.96 7.11
CA VAL A 144 -10.33 -4.72 6.37
C VAL A 144 -10.56 -5.00 4.89
N VAL A 145 -11.46 -4.21 4.30
CA VAL A 145 -11.82 -4.28 2.88
C VAL A 145 -11.91 -2.88 2.28
N SER A 146 -11.91 -2.80 0.94
CA SER A 146 -12.12 -1.52 0.28
C SER A 146 -13.50 -0.94 0.64
N ARG A 147 -13.53 0.30 1.09
CA ARG A 147 -14.78 1.03 1.39
C ARG A 147 -15.68 1.21 0.16
N SER A 148 -15.06 1.45 -0.98
CA SER A 148 -15.78 1.77 -2.22
C SER A 148 -15.99 0.56 -3.14
N ARG A 149 -15.14 -0.46 -3.05
CA ARG A 149 -15.13 -1.64 -3.93
C ARG A 149 -14.76 -2.90 -3.13
N PRO A 150 -15.53 -3.27 -2.09
CA PRO A 150 -15.27 -4.52 -1.37
C PRO A 150 -15.49 -5.70 -2.33
N PRO A 151 -14.67 -6.77 -2.24
CA PRO A 151 -14.92 -7.98 -2.99
C PRO A 151 -16.31 -8.54 -2.65
N GLN A 152 -17.07 -8.98 -3.67
CA GLN A 152 -18.43 -9.49 -3.45
C GLN A 152 -18.47 -10.70 -2.51
N TRP A 153 -17.41 -11.52 -2.53
CA TRP A 153 -17.27 -12.70 -1.70
C TRP A 153 -16.78 -12.40 -0.26
N ALA A 154 -16.32 -11.17 0.02
CA ALA A 154 -15.74 -10.83 1.33
C ALA A 154 -16.73 -11.01 2.50
N ALA A 155 -17.99 -10.67 2.31
CA ALA A 155 -19.03 -10.87 3.33
C ALA A 155 -19.21 -12.36 3.67
N THR A 156 -19.27 -13.23 2.66
CA THR A 156 -19.39 -14.68 2.87
C THR A 156 -18.15 -15.26 3.59
N VAL A 157 -16.96 -14.76 3.28
CA VAL A 157 -15.73 -15.17 3.99
C VAL A 157 -15.80 -14.72 5.46
N ALA A 158 -16.19 -13.48 5.71
CA ALA A 158 -16.31 -12.95 7.07
C ALA A 158 -17.35 -13.73 7.89
N ASP A 159 -18.54 -14.00 7.34
CA ASP A 159 -19.57 -14.79 8.01
C ASP A 159 -19.10 -16.18 8.39
N ARG A 160 -18.37 -16.87 7.50
CA ARG A 160 -17.83 -18.21 7.77
C ARG A 160 -16.76 -18.24 8.88
N LEU A 161 -16.03 -17.15 9.03
CA LEU A 161 -14.95 -17.01 10.01
C LEU A 161 -15.42 -16.34 11.31
N GLY A 162 -16.67 -15.89 11.38
CA GLY A 162 -17.17 -15.07 12.50
C GLY A 162 -16.41 -13.77 12.66
N ALA A 163 -16.05 -13.12 11.52
CA ALA A 163 -15.24 -11.93 11.47
C ALA A 163 -16.09 -10.69 11.15
N ASP A 164 -15.64 -9.53 11.65
CA ASP A 164 -16.21 -8.23 11.29
C ASP A 164 -15.50 -7.65 10.07
N LEU A 165 -16.26 -7.08 9.13
CA LEU A 165 -15.72 -6.32 8.01
C LEU A 165 -15.55 -4.85 8.39
N VAL A 166 -14.33 -4.33 8.19
CA VAL A 166 -13.96 -2.93 8.46
C VAL A 166 -13.64 -2.22 7.14
N PRO A 167 -14.52 -1.31 6.65
CA PRO A 167 -14.29 -0.59 5.41
C PRO A 167 -13.31 0.57 5.61
N LEU A 168 -12.18 0.58 4.89
CA LEU A 168 -11.21 1.67 4.84
C LEU A 168 -10.94 2.12 3.40
N GLY A 169 -10.46 3.36 3.24
CA GLY A 169 -9.89 3.90 1.99
C GLY A 169 -8.55 3.27 1.66
N SER A 170 -7.67 3.92 0.95
CA SER A 170 -6.25 3.63 0.74
C SER A 170 -5.80 2.16 0.94
N ALA A 171 -5.02 1.59 0.05
CA ALA A 171 -4.43 0.26 0.26
C ALA A 171 -3.38 0.29 1.38
N GLY A 172 -2.59 1.38 1.45
CA GLY A 172 -1.63 1.61 2.51
C GLY A 172 -2.27 1.68 3.89
N ALA A 173 -3.39 2.40 4.03
CA ALA A 173 -4.12 2.47 5.31
C ALA A 173 -4.65 1.10 5.75
N LYS A 174 -5.14 0.26 4.82
CA LYS A 174 -5.62 -1.09 5.13
C LYS A 174 -4.50 -2.02 5.59
N VAL A 175 -3.35 -2.00 4.88
CA VAL A 175 -2.20 -2.81 5.30
C VAL A 175 -1.62 -2.28 6.62
N ALA A 176 -1.56 -0.96 6.81
CA ALA A 176 -1.12 -0.38 8.07
C ALA A 176 -2.02 -0.81 9.24
N ALA A 177 -3.34 -0.84 9.07
CA ALA A 177 -4.26 -1.34 10.09
C ALA A 177 -3.95 -2.80 10.50
N VAL A 178 -3.56 -3.66 9.53
CA VAL A 178 -3.13 -5.04 9.83
C VAL A 178 -1.80 -5.05 10.57
N VAL A 179 -0.80 -4.29 10.11
CA VAL A 179 0.54 -4.24 10.74
C VAL A 179 0.47 -3.68 12.16
N MET A 180 -0.42 -2.72 12.41
CA MET A 180 -0.61 -2.10 13.73
C MET A 180 -1.52 -2.91 14.66
N GLY A 181 -2.07 -4.04 14.22
CA GLY A 181 -2.98 -4.86 15.02
C GLY A 181 -4.38 -4.27 15.20
N GLU A 182 -4.74 -3.27 14.40
CA GLU A 182 -6.08 -2.71 14.34
C GLU A 182 -7.04 -3.59 13.54
N ALA A 183 -6.49 -4.45 12.68
CA ALA A 183 -7.18 -5.50 11.94
C ALA A 183 -6.31 -6.75 11.85
N ASP A 184 -6.90 -7.89 11.50
CA ASP A 184 -6.24 -9.19 11.46
C ASP A 184 -5.93 -9.62 10.03
N ALA A 185 -6.68 -9.09 9.04
CA ALA A 185 -6.48 -9.36 7.62
C ALA A 185 -6.97 -8.22 6.73
N TYR A 186 -6.38 -8.10 5.54
CA TYR A 186 -6.83 -7.28 4.41
C TYR A 186 -7.07 -8.16 3.20
N LEU A 187 -8.27 -8.03 2.60
CA LEU A 187 -8.69 -8.74 1.41
C LEU A 187 -9.05 -7.76 0.30
N HIS A 188 -8.55 -8.01 -0.93
CA HIS A 188 -8.97 -7.29 -2.12
C HIS A 188 -9.06 -8.21 -3.34
N GLY A 189 -10.09 -8.00 -4.17
CA GLY A 189 -10.41 -8.83 -5.33
C GLY A 189 -9.95 -8.26 -6.68
N GLY A 190 -8.97 -7.34 -6.68
CA GLY A 190 -8.39 -6.79 -7.91
C GLY A 190 -8.91 -5.40 -8.32
N GLY A 191 -8.41 -4.92 -9.46
CA GLY A 191 -8.72 -3.58 -9.98
C GLY A 191 -7.91 -2.47 -9.30
N PHE A 192 -6.67 -2.77 -8.94
CA PHE A 192 -5.64 -1.86 -8.43
C PHE A 192 -4.31 -2.17 -9.15
N TYR A 193 -3.31 -1.34 -8.95
CA TYR A 193 -2.04 -1.39 -9.68
C TYR A 193 -0.87 -1.72 -8.75
N GLU A 194 0.32 -1.95 -9.32
CA GLU A 194 1.51 -2.29 -8.55
C GLU A 194 1.86 -1.24 -7.48
N TRP A 195 1.70 0.04 -7.78
CA TRP A 195 2.01 1.14 -6.85
C TRP A 195 1.09 1.20 -5.63
N ASP A 196 -0.17 0.72 -5.75
CA ASP A 196 -1.08 0.61 -4.60
C ASP A 196 -0.54 -0.34 -3.51
N THR A 197 0.29 -1.33 -3.89
CA THR A 197 0.62 -2.43 -2.99
C THR A 197 2.11 -2.68 -2.78
N ALA A 198 3.00 -2.19 -3.64
CA ALA A 198 4.44 -2.48 -3.54
C ALA A 198 5.03 -2.08 -2.17
N ALA A 199 4.81 -0.84 -1.74
CA ALA A 199 5.30 -0.38 -0.44
C ALA A 199 4.57 -1.05 0.74
N PRO A 200 3.24 -1.13 0.76
CA PRO A 200 2.50 -1.86 1.79
C PRO A 200 2.95 -3.31 1.97
N VAL A 201 3.16 -4.04 0.88
CA VAL A 201 3.63 -5.44 0.92
C VAL A 201 5.06 -5.54 1.43
N ALA A 202 5.96 -4.66 1.00
CA ALA A 202 7.33 -4.64 1.52
C ALA A 202 7.35 -4.44 3.05
N VAL A 203 6.55 -3.50 3.54
CA VAL A 203 6.41 -3.22 4.99
C VAL A 203 5.81 -4.41 5.73
N ALA A 204 4.70 -4.99 5.23
CA ALA A 204 4.04 -6.12 5.87
C ALA A 204 4.96 -7.35 5.96
N ARG A 205 5.69 -7.67 4.87
CA ARG A 205 6.70 -8.75 4.86
C ARG A 205 7.79 -8.53 5.91
N GLN A 206 8.34 -7.32 5.97
CA GLN A 206 9.37 -6.96 6.95
C GLN A 206 8.85 -7.05 8.39
N ALA A 207 7.58 -6.78 8.62
CA ALA A 207 6.92 -6.91 9.92
C ALA A 207 6.54 -8.36 10.28
N GLY A 208 6.74 -9.32 9.38
CA GLY A 208 6.45 -10.75 9.61
C GLY A 208 5.01 -11.16 9.31
N PHE A 209 4.25 -10.35 8.58
CA PHE A 209 2.90 -10.70 8.13
C PHE A 209 2.92 -11.52 6.84
N HIS A 210 1.88 -12.35 6.67
CA HIS A 210 1.66 -13.08 5.42
C HIS A 210 1.19 -12.14 4.32
N THR A 211 1.75 -12.30 3.12
CA THR A 211 1.34 -11.57 1.91
C THR A 211 1.33 -12.52 0.72
N SER A 212 0.22 -12.62 0.02
CA SER A 212 0.08 -13.43 -1.19
C SER A 212 -1.06 -12.92 -2.08
N ARG A 213 -1.21 -13.54 -3.24
CA ARG A 213 -2.47 -13.58 -3.95
C ARG A 213 -3.52 -14.35 -3.15
N ILE A 214 -4.80 -14.20 -3.48
CA ILE A 214 -5.88 -14.95 -2.81
C ILE A 214 -5.86 -16.46 -3.14
N ASP A 215 -5.12 -16.88 -4.15
CA ASP A 215 -4.85 -18.28 -4.46
C ASP A 215 -3.60 -18.84 -3.75
N GLY A 216 -2.92 -18.01 -2.97
CA GLY A 216 -1.69 -18.34 -2.25
C GLY A 216 -0.41 -18.14 -3.06
N SER A 217 -0.50 -17.79 -4.35
CA SER A 217 0.68 -17.51 -5.17
C SER A 217 1.37 -16.20 -4.74
N GLU A 218 2.62 -16.05 -5.17
CA GLU A 218 3.43 -14.88 -4.81
C GLU A 218 2.97 -13.61 -5.55
N LEU A 219 3.06 -12.47 -4.86
CA LEU A 219 2.89 -11.14 -5.45
C LEU A 219 4.18 -10.75 -6.17
N VAL A 220 4.09 -10.51 -7.47
CA VAL A 220 5.20 -10.11 -8.34
C VAL A 220 5.04 -8.66 -8.77
N TYR A 221 6.16 -7.95 -8.94
CA TYR A 221 6.21 -6.52 -9.23
C TYR A 221 7.15 -6.22 -10.38
N ASN A 222 7.07 -5.01 -10.92
CA ASN A 222 7.78 -4.53 -12.10
C ASN A 222 7.43 -5.35 -13.35
N GLN A 223 6.14 -5.64 -13.54
CA GLN A 223 5.63 -6.38 -14.69
C GLN A 223 5.23 -5.44 -15.83
N ALA A 224 5.14 -5.98 -17.06
CA ALA A 224 4.64 -5.22 -18.22
C ALA A 224 3.15 -4.86 -18.07
N ASP A 225 2.35 -5.77 -17.50
CA ASP A 225 0.99 -5.47 -17.07
C ASP A 225 1.03 -5.04 -15.59
N LEU A 226 0.69 -3.80 -15.35
CA LEU A 226 0.74 -3.19 -14.02
C LEU A 226 -0.47 -3.54 -13.14
N LEU A 227 -1.52 -4.16 -13.74
CA LEU A 227 -2.74 -4.48 -13.02
C LEU A 227 -2.51 -5.65 -12.06
N MET A 228 -2.79 -5.41 -10.79
CA MET A 228 -2.73 -6.43 -9.75
C MET A 228 -4.10 -7.14 -9.66
N PRO A 229 -4.12 -8.48 -9.78
CA PRO A 229 -5.39 -9.20 -9.85
C PRO A 229 -6.11 -9.30 -8.50
N ASP A 230 -5.38 -9.39 -7.38
CA ASP A 230 -5.92 -9.51 -6.02
C ASP A 230 -4.79 -9.48 -4.98
N ILE A 231 -5.15 -9.42 -3.68
CA ILE A 231 -4.20 -9.46 -2.57
C ILE A 231 -4.83 -9.99 -1.27
N LEU A 232 -4.05 -10.74 -0.53
CA LEU A 232 -4.24 -11.10 0.87
C LEU A 232 -3.03 -10.62 1.68
N VAL A 233 -3.28 -9.80 2.71
CA VAL A 233 -2.31 -9.49 3.77
C VAL A 233 -2.95 -9.86 5.09
N CYS A 234 -2.31 -10.70 5.91
CA CYS A 234 -2.92 -11.11 7.17
C CYS A 234 -1.91 -11.52 8.23
N HIS A 235 -2.39 -11.64 9.46
CA HIS A 235 -1.64 -12.30 10.51
C HIS A 235 -1.23 -13.73 10.06
N PRO A 236 0.03 -14.17 10.27
CA PRO A 236 0.53 -15.45 9.74
C PRO A 236 -0.31 -16.66 10.14
N ALA A 237 -0.85 -16.67 11.35
CA ALA A 237 -1.70 -17.76 11.84
C ALA A 237 -3.04 -17.89 11.09
N LEU A 238 -3.48 -16.86 10.39
CA LEU A 238 -4.73 -16.86 9.63
C LEU A 238 -4.55 -17.25 8.16
N ALA A 239 -3.33 -17.27 7.63
CA ALA A 239 -3.08 -17.45 6.21
C ALA A 239 -3.75 -18.72 5.65
N GLY A 240 -3.55 -19.86 6.30
CA GLY A 240 -4.11 -21.15 5.85
C GLY A 240 -5.63 -21.14 5.80
N VAL A 241 -6.29 -20.76 6.89
CA VAL A 241 -7.75 -20.76 6.98
C VAL A 241 -8.38 -19.72 6.04
N LEU A 242 -7.76 -18.54 5.85
CA LEU A 242 -8.24 -17.54 4.92
C LEU A 242 -8.15 -18.01 3.47
N LEU A 243 -7.00 -18.53 3.05
CA LEU A 243 -6.81 -19.05 1.68
C LEU A 243 -7.79 -20.19 1.37
N GLU A 244 -8.00 -21.11 2.32
CA GLU A 244 -8.97 -22.21 2.14
C GLU A 244 -10.41 -21.67 2.02
N THR A 245 -10.83 -20.79 2.95
CA THR A 245 -12.17 -20.21 2.96
C THR A 245 -12.44 -19.39 1.71
N ILE A 246 -11.48 -18.58 1.25
CA ILE A 246 -11.61 -17.79 0.02
C ILE A 246 -11.77 -18.72 -1.18
N ARG A 247 -10.94 -19.75 -1.31
CA ARG A 247 -11.02 -20.74 -2.39
C ARG A 247 -12.39 -21.43 -2.45
N GLU A 248 -12.91 -21.85 -1.30
CA GLU A 248 -14.24 -22.49 -1.24
C GLU A 248 -15.37 -21.54 -1.66
N VAL A 249 -15.31 -20.28 -1.22
CA VAL A 249 -16.33 -19.27 -1.54
C VAL A 249 -16.27 -18.86 -3.00
N THR A 250 -15.07 -18.65 -3.57
CA THR A 250 -14.90 -18.21 -4.95
C THR A 250 -15.17 -19.33 -5.97
N ASN A 251 -14.95 -20.61 -5.63
CA ASN A 251 -15.27 -21.75 -6.50
C ASN A 251 -16.75 -22.13 -6.46
N ALA A 252 -17.50 -21.69 -5.45
CA ALA A 252 -18.93 -21.95 -5.31
C ALA A 252 -19.81 -20.87 -5.97
N SER A 253 -19.20 -19.81 -6.50
CA SER A 253 -19.85 -18.67 -7.18
C SER A 253 -19.77 -18.80 -8.69
#